data_ccf17d29f6b93b0d9942e9fd953399a3
#
_entry.id   ccf17d29f6b93b0d9942e9fd953399a3
#
_cell.length_a   1.000
_cell.length_b   1.000
_cell.length_c   1.000
_cell.angle_alpha   90.00
_cell.angle_beta   90.00
_cell.angle_gamma   90.00
#
_symmetry.space_group_name_H-M   'P 1'
#
loop_
_entity.id
_entity.type
_entity.pdbx_description
1 polymer ?
#
loop_
_entity_poly.entity_id
_entity_poly.type
_entity_poly.pdbx_seq_one_letter_code
_entity_poly.pdbx_strand_id
1 'polypeptide(L)'
;MPDGKVDPFIKRPVLGGSFAVEFLPTGRWRSLRQWNNASIGVGASYFNLGNEAKLGSAFAAYGYMNQPFYNGTHFRVGLRPAVGIAAVTKRYSNTYEGDHKFQDHEGANWSIGSILNAYLAVDLYMDFPIKDGWEITLAGGWHHISNGSVMHPNAGYNIFGGELGVRYHPTVKDPLYQAPKTEVPKKLYDGVDKPWAVEISATGGMKQNYYADNRNGQRFFGVATLKAAAYWVPVSIFRIGGGVDAFYDGYYACVSDKYASLPENEGATVTYFGKTYLKKSDVKNCFRVGISIQPEFIIGKLTAGLHVGFYVFDPVKNLEPYAKAETADQNGKPLKRDLFYGYDFSKASNYQDGWCYMQFVLKYHVIDHLFVQLGLKTHGVRAEFIDAGIGVDF
;
A
#
# COMPACT_ATOMS: atom_id res chain seq x y z
N MET A 1 -23.83 4.01 -0.34
CA MET A 1 -22.84 3.51 0.63
C MET A 1 -22.84 4.44 1.80
N PRO A 2 -22.76 3.96 3.04
CA PRO A 2 -22.28 4.79 4.12
C PRO A 2 -20.90 5.28 3.69
N ASP A 3 -20.58 6.53 3.94
CA ASP A 3 -19.38 7.23 3.44
C ASP A 3 -18.02 6.67 3.90
N GLY A 4 -17.96 5.44 4.35
CA GLY A 4 -16.73 4.79 4.85
C GLY A 4 -16.10 5.49 6.07
N LYS A 5 -16.78 6.48 6.63
CA LYS A 5 -16.28 7.27 7.73
C LYS A 5 -16.33 6.49 9.02
N VAL A 6 -15.19 6.34 9.65
CA VAL A 6 -15.06 5.74 10.99
C VAL A 6 -15.51 6.72 12.07
N ASP A 7 -15.54 8.02 11.76
CA ASP A 7 -15.86 9.10 12.70
C ASP A 7 -17.09 8.85 13.60
N PRO A 8 -18.24 8.36 13.09
CA PRO A 8 -19.40 8.11 13.96
C PRO A 8 -19.17 6.99 14.98
N PHE A 9 -18.15 6.15 14.78
CA PHE A 9 -17.82 5.06 15.72
C PHE A 9 -16.76 5.43 16.73
N ILE A 10 -15.99 6.51 16.53
CA ILE A 10 -14.95 6.94 17.47
C ILE A 10 -15.60 7.58 18.68
N LYS A 11 -15.50 6.94 19.83
CA LYS A 11 -16.03 7.43 21.11
C LYS A 11 -14.97 8.11 21.98
N ARG A 12 -13.69 7.79 21.76
CA ARG A 12 -12.55 8.31 22.51
C ARG A 12 -11.29 8.30 21.62
N PRO A 13 -10.25 9.07 21.96
CA PRO A 13 -8.98 9.03 21.23
C PRO A 13 -8.41 7.61 21.17
N VAL A 14 -7.69 7.33 20.07
CA VAL A 14 -6.88 6.12 19.96
C VAL A 14 -5.71 6.21 20.94
N LEU A 15 -5.56 5.21 21.79
CA LEU A 15 -4.46 5.08 22.73
C LEU A 15 -3.65 3.83 22.41
N GLY A 16 -2.34 3.90 22.55
CA GLY A 16 -1.47 2.78 22.20
C GLY A 16 -0.16 2.81 22.93
N GLY A 17 0.63 1.78 22.67
CA GLY A 17 2.00 1.67 23.14
C GLY A 17 2.81 0.83 22.17
N SER A 18 4.12 1.06 22.14
CA SER A 18 5.05 0.36 21.25
C SER A 18 6.26 -0.14 22.01
N PHE A 19 6.84 -1.23 21.49
CA PHE A 19 8.14 -1.73 21.88
C PHE A 19 8.94 -2.04 20.60
N ALA A 20 10.23 -1.66 20.60
CA ALA A 20 11.07 -1.90 19.45
C ALA A 20 12.51 -2.24 19.81
N VAL A 21 13.17 -2.99 18.95
CA VAL A 21 14.61 -3.26 18.98
C VAL A 21 15.25 -2.63 17.76
N GLU A 22 16.28 -1.83 17.99
CA GLU A 22 16.98 -1.06 16.97
C GLU A 22 18.41 -1.59 16.74
N PHE A 23 18.81 -1.65 15.49
CA PHE A 23 20.14 -2.03 15.03
C PHE A 23 20.86 -0.80 14.46
N LEU A 24 21.92 -0.40 15.14
CA LEU A 24 22.76 0.74 14.77
C LEU A 24 23.60 0.43 13.51
N PRO A 25 24.09 1.47 12.80
CA PRO A 25 24.91 1.33 11.58
C PRO A 25 26.33 0.82 11.85
N THR A 26 26.43 -0.31 12.56
CA THR A 26 27.69 -0.97 12.94
C THR A 26 27.73 -2.40 12.44
N GLY A 27 28.90 -3.03 12.40
CA GLY A 27 29.05 -4.42 11.98
C GLY A 27 28.42 -4.69 10.60
N ARG A 28 27.52 -5.67 10.54
CA ARG A 28 26.82 -6.05 9.30
C ARG A 28 25.88 -4.95 8.74
N TRP A 29 25.48 -3.99 9.57
CA TRP A 29 24.61 -2.87 9.19
C TRP A 29 25.39 -1.62 8.77
N ARG A 30 26.70 -1.75 8.57
CA ARG A 30 27.60 -0.65 8.23
C ARG A 30 27.19 0.13 6.97
N SER A 31 26.54 -0.51 6.01
CA SER A 31 26.00 0.14 4.81
C SER A 31 24.98 1.24 5.10
N LEU A 32 24.29 1.19 6.23
CA LEU A 32 23.33 2.24 6.65
C LEU A 32 24.00 3.59 6.96
N ARG A 33 25.32 3.63 7.10
CA ARG A 33 26.09 4.88 7.21
C ARG A 33 25.95 5.78 5.98
N GLN A 34 25.73 5.17 4.81
CA GLN A 34 25.46 5.90 3.57
C GLN A 34 24.15 6.71 3.63
N TRP A 35 23.24 6.28 4.49
CA TRP A 35 21.95 6.90 4.78
C TRP A 35 22.04 7.87 5.98
N ASN A 36 23.12 8.65 6.05
CA ASN A 36 23.38 9.57 7.15
C ASN A 36 23.34 8.91 8.55
N ASN A 37 23.97 7.73 8.67
CA ASN A 37 23.92 6.90 9.86
C ASN A 37 22.50 6.48 10.27
N ALA A 38 21.68 6.12 9.29
CA ALA A 38 20.38 5.53 9.57
C ALA A 38 20.50 4.28 10.43
N SER A 39 19.46 3.97 11.17
CA SER A 39 19.29 2.70 11.88
C SER A 39 18.05 1.98 11.38
N ILE A 40 18.03 0.68 11.53
CA ILE A 40 16.84 -0.14 11.25
C ILE A 40 16.42 -0.86 12.52
N GLY A 41 15.15 -1.26 12.57
CA GLY A 41 14.66 -1.99 13.72
C GLY A 41 13.43 -2.83 13.41
N VAL A 42 13.04 -3.59 14.41
CA VAL A 42 11.78 -4.32 14.43
C VAL A 42 10.97 -3.88 15.63
N GLY A 43 9.68 -3.73 15.47
CA GLY A 43 8.81 -3.25 16.55
C GLY A 43 7.46 -3.96 16.56
N ALA A 44 6.79 -3.81 17.71
CA ALA A 44 5.41 -4.19 17.90
C ALA A 44 4.65 -3.05 18.55
N SER A 45 3.42 -2.81 18.10
CA SER A 45 2.55 -1.77 18.63
C SER A 45 1.16 -2.31 18.92
N TYR A 46 0.53 -1.76 19.94
CA TYR A 46 -0.86 -1.97 20.29
C TYR A 46 -1.63 -0.65 20.16
N PHE A 47 -2.83 -0.71 19.59
CA PHE A 47 -3.75 0.41 19.46
C PHE A 47 -5.12 0.01 19.98
N ASN A 48 -5.67 0.76 20.95
CA ASN A 48 -7.10 0.76 21.24
C ASN A 48 -7.75 1.76 20.30
N LEU A 49 -8.59 1.27 19.39
CA LEU A 49 -9.14 2.06 18.27
C LEU A 49 -10.32 2.98 18.68
N GLY A 50 -10.46 3.27 19.98
CA GLY A 50 -11.40 4.27 20.48
C GLY A 50 -12.85 3.81 20.64
N ASN A 51 -13.19 2.56 20.23
CA ASN A 51 -14.50 1.95 20.46
C ASN A 51 -14.36 0.42 20.48
N GLU A 52 -14.35 -0.17 21.66
CA GLU A 52 -14.15 -1.62 21.85
C GLU A 52 -15.23 -2.47 21.18
N ALA A 53 -16.48 -2.01 21.15
CA ALA A 53 -17.58 -2.78 20.58
C ALA A 53 -17.53 -2.84 19.03
N LYS A 54 -17.17 -1.75 18.38
CA LYS A 54 -17.22 -1.61 16.92
C LYS A 54 -15.85 -1.64 16.23
N LEU A 55 -14.83 -1.02 16.82
CA LEU A 55 -13.49 -0.93 16.24
C LEU A 55 -12.49 -1.88 16.89
N GLY A 56 -12.67 -2.14 18.20
CA GLY A 56 -11.80 -3.03 18.95
C GLY A 56 -10.38 -2.48 19.12
N SER A 57 -9.41 -3.37 18.95
CA SER A 57 -7.99 -3.08 19.05
C SER A 57 -7.23 -3.62 17.86
N ALA A 58 -6.04 -3.06 17.61
CA ALA A 58 -5.09 -3.55 16.62
C ALA A 58 -3.74 -3.85 17.27
N PHE A 59 -3.08 -4.90 16.78
CA PHE A 59 -1.71 -5.30 17.14
C PHE A 59 -0.89 -5.31 15.86
N ALA A 60 0.18 -4.54 15.80
CA ALA A 60 1.07 -4.48 14.65
C ALA A 60 2.45 -5.05 14.99
N ALA A 61 3.06 -5.75 14.03
CA ALA A 61 4.47 -6.14 14.04
C ALA A 61 5.11 -5.63 12.75
N TYR A 62 6.23 -4.90 12.84
CA TYR A 62 6.77 -4.18 11.70
C TYR A 62 8.29 -4.06 11.75
N GLY A 63 8.88 -3.90 10.55
CA GLY A 63 10.22 -3.38 10.38
C GLY A 63 10.18 -1.87 10.14
N TYR A 64 11.18 -1.15 10.61
CA TYR A 64 11.28 0.29 10.40
C TYR A 64 12.72 0.73 10.15
N MET A 65 12.86 1.92 9.59
CA MET A 65 14.15 2.60 9.41
C MET A 65 14.06 4.00 10.01
N ASN A 66 14.98 4.35 10.89
CA ASN A 66 15.17 5.74 11.31
C ASN A 66 16.14 6.41 10.34
N GLN A 67 15.61 7.28 9.48
CA GLN A 67 16.38 8.04 8.50
C GLN A 67 16.58 9.47 9.00
N PRO A 68 17.75 9.82 9.58
CA PRO A 68 17.99 11.17 10.04
C PRO A 68 18.23 12.14 8.87
N PHE A 69 17.59 13.31 8.95
CA PHE A 69 17.93 14.47 8.13
C PHE A 69 19.03 15.27 8.79
N TYR A 70 18.88 15.44 10.11
CA TYR A 70 19.84 16.11 10.98
C TYR A 70 20.30 15.15 12.06
N ASN A 71 21.60 15.02 12.20
CA ASN A 71 22.25 14.15 13.18
C ASN A 71 23.30 14.99 13.95
N GLY A 72 22.82 15.71 14.96
CA GLY A 72 23.63 16.60 15.79
C GLY A 72 24.01 15.98 17.14
N THR A 73 24.78 16.74 17.93
CA THR A 73 25.24 16.31 19.27
C THR A 73 24.16 16.41 20.34
N HIS A 74 23.16 17.28 20.17
CA HIS A 74 22.13 17.55 21.18
C HIS A 74 20.79 16.93 20.82
N PHE A 75 20.52 16.74 19.55
CA PHE A 75 19.30 16.10 19.08
C PHE A 75 19.49 15.55 17.66
N ARG A 76 18.63 14.64 17.29
CA ARG A 76 18.53 14.06 15.96
C ARG A 76 17.09 14.20 15.47
N VAL A 77 16.90 14.53 14.19
CA VAL A 77 15.59 14.63 13.56
C VAL A 77 15.59 13.84 12.28
N GLY A 78 14.53 13.09 12.02
CA GLY A 78 14.42 12.30 10.81
C GLY A 78 13.01 11.76 10.57
N LEU A 79 12.89 10.98 9.47
CA LEU A 79 11.71 10.18 9.16
C LEU A 79 11.89 8.74 9.60
N ARG A 80 10.79 8.14 10.05
CA ARG A 80 10.68 6.72 10.39
C ARG A 80 9.60 6.06 9.55
N PRO A 81 9.88 5.65 8.30
CA PRO A 81 9.02 4.74 7.58
C PRO A 81 9.01 3.36 8.26
N ALA A 82 7.83 2.74 8.30
CA ALA A 82 7.64 1.39 8.81
C ALA A 82 6.68 0.60 7.91
N VAL A 83 6.94 -0.70 7.79
CA VAL A 83 6.10 -1.64 7.06
C VAL A 83 6.00 -2.96 7.82
N GLY A 84 4.81 -3.54 7.85
CA GLY A 84 4.58 -4.77 8.57
C GLY A 84 3.19 -5.33 8.39
N ILE A 85 2.77 -6.09 9.38
CA ILE A 85 1.44 -6.71 9.45
C ILE A 85 0.72 -6.24 10.70
N ALA A 86 -0.61 -6.17 10.63
CA ALA A 86 -1.45 -5.87 11.78
C ALA A 86 -2.62 -6.85 11.88
N ALA A 87 -2.92 -7.27 13.12
CA ALA A 87 -4.12 -8.05 13.44
C ALA A 87 -5.14 -7.15 14.15
N VAL A 88 -6.40 -7.18 13.69
CA VAL A 88 -7.49 -6.43 14.31
C VAL A 88 -8.48 -7.36 15.00
N THR A 89 -9.01 -6.93 16.14
CA THR A 89 -9.96 -7.75 16.92
C THR A 89 -11.39 -7.63 16.43
N LYS A 90 -11.75 -6.52 15.79
CA LYS A 90 -13.07 -6.25 15.23
C LYS A 90 -12.97 -5.98 13.74
N ARG A 91 -13.82 -6.67 12.98
CA ARG A 91 -13.94 -6.55 11.54
C ARG A 91 -15.41 -6.51 11.15
N TYR A 92 -15.71 -6.23 9.89
CA TYR A 92 -17.05 -6.14 9.37
C TYR A 92 -17.95 -7.32 9.81
N SER A 93 -17.51 -8.56 9.57
CA SER A 93 -18.32 -9.77 9.79
C SER A 93 -18.67 -10.08 11.27
N ASN A 94 -18.02 -9.42 12.24
CA ASN A 94 -18.30 -9.61 13.66
C ASN A 94 -18.83 -8.36 14.36
N THR A 95 -19.27 -7.35 13.61
CA THR A 95 -19.77 -6.08 14.16
C THR A 95 -21.16 -5.71 13.69
N TYR A 96 -21.77 -6.46 12.78
CA TYR A 96 -23.13 -6.25 12.36
C TYR A 96 -24.09 -7.27 13.01
N GLU A 97 -25.32 -6.83 13.22
CA GLU A 97 -26.43 -7.66 13.69
C GLU A 97 -27.46 -7.73 12.56
N GLY A 98 -27.82 -8.92 12.07
CA GLY A 98 -28.86 -9.11 11.05
C GLY A 98 -28.50 -10.10 9.94
N ASP A 99 -29.40 -10.25 8.99
CA ASP A 99 -29.28 -11.17 7.85
C ASP A 99 -28.17 -10.78 6.88
N HIS A 100 -27.46 -11.75 6.33
CA HIS A 100 -26.23 -11.59 5.53
C HIS A 100 -26.34 -10.79 4.21
N LYS A 101 -27.27 -9.88 4.09
CA LYS A 101 -27.42 -9.01 2.91
C LYS A 101 -26.61 -7.74 3.07
N PHE A 102 -25.65 -7.56 2.20
CA PHE A 102 -24.63 -6.51 2.19
C PHE A 102 -25.17 -5.05 2.13
N GLN A 103 -26.47 -4.84 2.03
CA GLN A 103 -27.06 -3.52 1.75
C GLN A 103 -27.57 -2.76 2.97
N ASP A 104 -27.81 -3.42 4.12
CA ASP A 104 -28.57 -2.82 5.24
C ASP A 104 -27.84 -2.87 6.60
N HIS A 105 -26.52 -2.94 6.60
CA HIS A 105 -25.76 -3.05 7.85
C HIS A 105 -25.39 -1.69 8.44
N GLU A 106 -26.39 -0.92 8.86
CA GLU A 106 -26.15 0.24 9.69
C GLU A 106 -25.41 -0.16 10.97
N GLY A 107 -24.32 0.56 11.25
CA GLY A 107 -23.51 0.31 12.45
C GLY A 107 -22.46 -0.81 12.34
N ALA A 108 -22.24 -1.42 11.18
CA ALA A 108 -21.13 -2.33 10.96
C ALA A 108 -19.79 -1.61 10.75
N ASN A 109 -18.71 -2.28 11.09
CA ASN A 109 -17.35 -1.78 10.84
C ASN A 109 -16.95 -1.94 9.36
N TRP A 110 -17.18 -0.92 8.57
CA TRP A 110 -16.83 -0.89 7.14
C TRP A 110 -15.35 -0.66 6.84
N SER A 111 -14.54 -0.43 7.85
CA SER A 111 -13.13 -0.13 7.66
C SER A 111 -12.33 -1.36 7.25
N ILE A 112 -12.66 -2.52 7.80
CA ILE A 112 -11.83 -3.72 7.68
C ILE A 112 -12.68 -5.00 7.56
N GLY A 113 -12.40 -5.79 6.52
CA GLY A 113 -13.03 -7.10 6.29
C GLY A 113 -12.21 -8.30 6.82
N SER A 114 -10.93 -8.11 7.09
CA SER A 114 -9.98 -9.18 7.47
C SER A 114 -9.42 -9.00 8.88
N ILE A 115 -9.00 -10.11 9.50
CA ILE A 115 -8.26 -10.07 10.76
C ILE A 115 -6.83 -9.61 10.51
N LEU A 116 -6.16 -10.22 9.53
CA LEU A 116 -4.78 -9.90 9.17
C LEU A 116 -4.76 -8.86 8.07
N ASN A 117 -3.94 -7.82 8.25
CA ASN A 117 -3.84 -6.66 7.40
C ASN A 117 -2.37 -6.25 7.24
N ALA A 118 -2.07 -5.44 6.22
CA ALA A 118 -0.82 -4.71 6.14
C ALA A 118 -0.82 -3.54 7.12
N TYR A 119 0.35 -3.21 7.63
CA TYR A 119 0.63 -2.04 8.44
C TYR A 119 1.67 -1.18 7.74
N LEU A 120 1.38 0.10 7.58
CA LEU A 120 2.28 1.11 7.04
C LEU A 120 2.31 2.28 8.00
N ALA A 121 3.48 2.85 8.25
CA ALA A 121 3.59 4.08 9.02
C ALA A 121 4.70 4.98 8.50
N VAL A 122 4.54 6.28 8.72
CA VAL A 122 5.56 7.29 8.49
C VAL A 122 5.48 8.30 9.62
N ASP A 123 6.52 8.35 10.46
CA ASP A 123 6.64 9.32 11.56
C ASP A 123 7.78 10.29 11.31
N LEU A 124 7.57 11.55 11.64
CA LEU A 124 8.65 12.47 11.93
C LEU A 124 9.08 12.22 13.39
N TYR A 125 10.36 11.98 13.62
CA TYR A 125 10.87 11.76 14.96
C TYR A 125 11.95 12.76 15.34
N MET A 126 12.09 12.98 16.65
CA MET A 126 13.15 13.75 17.28
C MET A 126 13.65 13.00 18.51
N ASP A 127 14.95 12.70 18.52
CA ASP A 127 15.62 12.02 19.62
C ASP A 127 16.51 13.00 20.38
N PHE A 128 16.44 12.96 21.71
CA PHE A 128 17.23 13.79 22.63
C PHE A 128 18.06 12.89 23.53
N PRO A 129 19.40 12.94 23.47
CA PRO A 129 20.25 12.21 24.38
C PRO A 129 20.11 12.79 25.79
N ILE A 130 20.03 11.91 26.77
CA ILE A 130 20.03 12.31 28.21
C ILE A 130 21.41 12.05 28.80
N LYS A 131 21.72 10.78 29.05
CA LYS A 131 22.95 10.33 29.70
C LYS A 131 23.08 8.81 29.63
N ASP A 132 24.30 8.32 29.58
CA ASP A 132 24.63 6.88 29.73
C ASP A 132 23.86 5.94 28.78
N GLY A 133 23.65 6.36 27.54
CA GLY A 133 22.98 5.59 26.53
C GLY A 133 21.44 5.74 26.48
N TRP A 134 20.88 6.62 27.34
CA TRP A 134 19.45 6.92 27.32
C TRP A 134 19.10 8.10 26.42
N GLU A 135 18.01 7.96 25.67
CA GLU A 135 17.43 9.01 24.83
C GLU A 135 15.92 9.13 25.11
N ILE A 136 15.39 10.35 25.02
CA ILE A 136 13.95 10.60 24.88
C ILE A 136 13.65 10.72 23.39
N THR A 137 12.61 10.03 22.93
CA THR A 137 12.09 10.14 21.55
C THR A 137 10.73 10.82 21.58
N LEU A 138 10.58 11.87 20.79
CA LEU A 138 9.28 12.41 20.38
C LEU A 138 9.05 12.01 18.94
N ALA A 139 7.88 11.48 18.61
CA ALA A 139 7.52 11.18 17.24
C ALA A 139 6.06 11.55 16.97
N GLY A 140 5.74 11.78 15.72
CA GLY A 140 4.38 12.02 15.31
C GLY A 140 4.22 11.76 13.82
N GLY A 141 3.10 11.16 13.45
CA GLY A 141 2.91 10.79 12.07
C GLY A 141 1.59 10.10 11.77
N TRP A 142 1.63 9.34 10.70
CA TRP A 142 0.50 8.62 10.12
C TRP A 142 0.76 7.12 10.13
N HIS A 143 -0.24 6.39 10.62
CA HIS A 143 -0.24 4.93 10.64
C HIS A 143 -1.47 4.45 9.87
N HIS A 144 -1.28 3.47 9.00
CA HIS A 144 -2.32 2.92 8.14
C HIS A 144 -2.41 1.41 8.29
N ILE A 145 -3.64 0.91 8.48
CA ILE A 145 -3.93 -0.52 8.55
C ILE A 145 -4.99 -0.84 7.50
N SER A 146 -4.65 -1.69 6.53
CA SER A 146 -5.58 -2.17 5.50
C SER A 146 -5.11 -3.48 4.89
N ASN A 147 -5.99 -4.20 4.22
CA ASN A 147 -5.63 -5.48 3.60
C ASN A 147 -5.34 -5.39 2.09
N GLY A 148 -5.21 -4.18 1.53
CA GLY A 148 -4.90 -4.00 0.12
C GLY A 148 -5.94 -4.60 -0.84
N SER A 149 -7.21 -4.58 -0.46
CA SER A 149 -8.34 -5.15 -1.21
C SER A 149 -8.35 -6.69 -1.32
N VAL A 150 -7.54 -7.39 -0.52
CA VAL A 150 -7.63 -8.86 -0.44
C VAL A 150 -9.00 -9.28 0.07
N MET A 151 -9.56 -8.56 1.06
CA MET A 151 -10.93 -8.80 1.57
C MET A 151 -11.70 -7.48 1.72
N HIS A 152 -12.98 -7.49 1.35
CA HIS A 152 -13.88 -6.35 1.52
C HIS A 152 -14.81 -6.50 2.73
N PRO A 153 -15.24 -5.36 3.33
CA PRO A 153 -14.83 -3.98 3.04
C PRO A 153 -13.38 -3.69 3.45
N ASN A 154 -12.76 -2.70 2.81
CA ASN A 154 -11.38 -2.28 3.07
C ASN A 154 -11.21 -0.76 2.90
N ALA A 155 -11.87 0.03 3.73
CA ALA A 155 -11.61 1.47 3.81
C ALA A 155 -10.29 1.77 4.53
N GLY A 156 -9.85 0.84 5.40
CA GLY A 156 -8.65 0.96 6.22
C GLY A 156 -8.84 1.86 7.43
N TYR A 157 -7.87 1.79 8.36
CA TYR A 157 -7.73 2.74 9.45
C TYR A 157 -6.59 3.69 9.14
N ASN A 158 -6.84 5.00 9.25
CA ASN A 158 -5.83 6.04 9.19
C ASN A 158 -5.75 6.70 10.56
N ILE A 159 -4.64 6.52 11.25
CA ILE A 159 -4.41 7.00 12.61
C ILE A 159 -3.32 8.07 12.54
N PHE A 160 -3.66 9.30 12.92
CA PHE A 160 -2.69 10.37 13.12
C PHE A 160 -2.46 10.54 14.60
N GLY A 161 -1.21 10.57 15.03
CA GLY A 161 -0.89 10.62 16.44
C GLY A 161 0.51 11.11 16.77
N GLY A 162 0.76 11.26 18.06
CA GLY A 162 2.07 11.54 18.61
C GLY A 162 2.49 10.46 19.58
N GLU A 163 3.78 10.23 19.70
CA GLU A 163 4.43 9.27 20.57
C GLU A 163 5.49 9.97 21.41
N LEU A 164 5.50 9.64 22.71
CA LEU A 164 6.61 9.92 23.62
C LEU A 164 7.23 8.58 24.02
N GLY A 165 8.51 8.42 23.78
CA GLY A 165 9.23 7.18 24.05
C GLY A 165 10.55 7.41 24.76
N VAL A 166 11.08 6.30 25.27
CA VAL A 166 12.42 6.23 25.84
C VAL A 166 13.19 5.13 25.13
N ARG A 167 14.42 5.43 24.73
CA ARG A 167 15.33 4.50 24.08
C ARG A 167 16.58 4.29 24.93
N TYR A 168 17.07 3.06 24.96
CA TYR A 168 18.29 2.71 25.65
C TYR A 168 19.27 1.97 24.75
N HIS A 169 20.51 2.43 24.70
CA HIS A 169 21.62 1.86 23.93
C HIS A 169 22.65 1.22 24.87
N PRO A 170 22.59 -0.08 25.17
CA PRO A 170 23.45 -0.72 26.16
C PRO A 170 24.93 -0.75 25.78
N THR A 171 25.24 -0.67 24.49
CA THR A 171 26.61 -0.84 23.95
C THR A 171 27.25 0.47 23.49
N VAL A 172 26.51 1.59 23.50
CA VAL A 172 26.96 2.89 23.02
C VAL A 172 26.86 3.91 24.13
N LYS A 173 28.00 4.43 24.61
CA LYS A 173 28.02 5.45 25.69
C LYS A 173 27.53 6.82 25.20
N ASP A 174 27.70 7.12 23.89
CA ASP A 174 27.16 8.30 23.24
C ASP A 174 25.92 7.88 22.45
N PRO A 175 24.71 8.25 22.90
CA PRO A 175 23.46 7.84 22.26
C PRO A 175 23.30 8.42 20.86
N LEU A 176 23.82 9.60 20.58
CA LEU A 176 23.87 10.17 19.22
C LEU A 176 25.13 9.69 18.51
N TYR A 177 25.16 8.40 18.22
CA TYR A 177 26.29 7.76 17.57
C TYR A 177 26.69 8.49 16.27
N GLN A 178 27.81 9.23 16.36
CA GLN A 178 28.42 9.93 15.23
C GLN A 178 29.48 9.04 14.58
N ALA A 179 29.05 7.98 13.90
CA ALA A 179 30.01 7.29 13.05
C ALA A 179 30.49 8.25 11.95
N PRO A 180 31.79 8.25 11.63
CA PRO A 180 32.27 8.99 10.46
C PRO A 180 31.44 8.57 9.23
N LYS A 181 31.03 9.54 8.43
CA LYS A 181 30.36 9.27 7.15
C LYS A 181 31.28 8.34 6.36
N THR A 182 30.82 7.14 6.10
CA THR A 182 31.56 6.22 5.24
C THR A 182 31.51 6.80 3.82
N GLU A 183 32.62 6.82 3.13
CA GLU A 183 32.59 7.11 1.70
C GLU A 183 31.56 6.16 1.07
N VAL A 184 30.63 6.74 0.32
CA VAL A 184 29.59 6.00 -0.37
C VAL A 184 30.32 5.06 -1.35
N PRO A 185 30.20 3.74 -1.23
CA PRO A 185 30.79 2.86 -2.22
C PRO A 185 30.26 3.24 -3.59
N LYS A 186 31.13 3.46 -4.55
CA LYS A 186 30.72 3.80 -5.92
C LYS A 186 29.97 2.65 -6.62
N LYS A 187 29.93 1.46 -6.00
CA LYS A 187 29.37 0.23 -6.54
C LYS A 187 28.25 -0.28 -5.68
N LEU A 188 27.13 -0.60 -6.30
CA LEU A 188 25.93 -1.13 -5.65
C LEU A 188 26.11 -2.56 -5.19
N TYR A 189 26.78 -3.35 -6.02
CA TYR A 189 27.16 -4.75 -5.80
C TYR A 189 28.66 -4.87 -6.02
N ASP A 190 29.34 -5.60 -5.15
CA ASP A 190 30.72 -5.96 -5.38
C ASP A 190 30.81 -6.75 -6.71
N GLY A 191 31.32 -6.10 -7.75
CA GLY A 191 31.46 -6.70 -9.07
C GLY A 191 30.67 -6.09 -10.22
N VAL A 192 29.70 -5.19 -9.96
CA VAL A 192 28.94 -4.54 -11.03
C VAL A 192 29.47 -3.13 -11.30
N ASP A 193 30.34 -3.01 -12.28
CA ASP A 193 30.86 -1.72 -12.78
C ASP A 193 29.87 -1.01 -13.72
N LYS A 194 28.65 -1.50 -13.87
CA LYS A 194 27.70 -0.97 -14.85
C LYS A 194 26.71 -0.01 -14.17
N PRO A 195 26.54 1.21 -14.71
CA PRO A 195 25.56 2.16 -14.22
C PRO A 195 24.12 1.78 -14.63
N TRP A 196 23.92 0.63 -15.25
CA TRP A 196 22.65 0.15 -15.77
C TRP A 196 22.35 -1.24 -15.24
N ALA A 197 21.09 -1.48 -14.93
CA ALA A 197 20.56 -2.78 -14.59
C ALA A 197 19.28 -3.05 -15.39
N VAL A 198 19.05 -4.30 -15.75
CA VAL A 198 17.80 -4.76 -16.37
C VAL A 198 17.14 -5.74 -15.41
N GLU A 199 15.84 -5.64 -15.26
CA GLU A 199 15.07 -6.44 -14.31
C GLU A 199 13.84 -7.06 -14.98
N ILE A 200 13.56 -8.31 -14.64
CA ILE A 200 12.31 -9.01 -14.99
C ILE A 200 11.75 -9.61 -13.70
N SER A 201 10.47 -9.38 -13.44
CA SER A 201 9.79 -9.95 -12.28
C SER A 201 8.39 -10.44 -12.60
N ALA A 202 7.95 -11.47 -11.88
CA ALA A 202 6.61 -12.02 -11.94
C ALA A 202 6.06 -12.17 -10.52
N THR A 203 4.87 -11.59 -10.30
CA THR A 203 4.18 -11.62 -9.01
C THR A 203 2.74 -12.08 -9.19
N GLY A 204 2.15 -12.62 -8.13
CA GLY A 204 0.75 -13.05 -8.12
C GLY A 204 0.11 -12.85 -6.76
N GLY A 205 -1.21 -12.80 -6.74
CA GLY A 205 -1.99 -12.60 -5.53
C GLY A 205 -3.46 -12.91 -5.76
N MET A 206 -4.28 -12.52 -4.80
CA MET A 206 -5.72 -12.62 -4.90
C MET A 206 -6.41 -11.41 -4.28
N LYS A 207 -7.57 -11.06 -4.81
CA LYS A 207 -8.41 -10.01 -4.26
C LYS A 207 -9.87 -10.38 -4.27
N GLN A 208 -10.64 -9.77 -3.41
CA GLN A 208 -12.10 -9.69 -3.54
C GLN A 208 -12.49 -8.44 -4.33
N ASN A 209 -13.70 -8.45 -4.84
CA ASN A 209 -14.30 -7.24 -5.39
C ASN A 209 -15.68 -7.04 -4.78
N TYR A 210 -15.92 -5.87 -4.23
CA TYR A 210 -17.16 -5.51 -3.54
C TYR A 210 -18.43 -5.75 -4.35
N TYR A 211 -18.38 -5.56 -5.67
CA TYR A 211 -19.56 -5.66 -6.53
C TYR A 211 -19.82 -7.05 -7.09
N ALA A 212 -18.83 -7.93 -7.07
CA ALA A 212 -19.01 -9.28 -7.60
C ALA A 212 -19.91 -10.15 -6.70
N ASP A 213 -20.18 -9.71 -5.48
CA ASP A 213 -20.56 -10.64 -4.43
C ASP A 213 -21.83 -10.33 -3.66
N ASN A 214 -22.79 -9.67 -4.29
CA ASN A 214 -24.10 -9.48 -3.65
C ASN A 214 -24.89 -10.78 -3.41
N ARG A 215 -24.39 -11.95 -3.78
CA ARG A 215 -25.19 -13.18 -3.72
C ARG A 215 -24.64 -14.26 -2.80
N ASN A 216 -23.33 -14.35 -2.55
CA ASN A 216 -22.75 -15.41 -1.72
C ASN A 216 -21.40 -15.03 -1.07
N GLY A 217 -21.20 -13.77 -0.69
CA GLY A 217 -20.09 -13.28 0.12
C GLY A 217 -18.74 -13.95 -0.19
N GLN A 218 -17.80 -13.27 -0.82
CA GLN A 218 -16.39 -13.61 -0.69
C GLN A 218 -15.77 -14.47 -1.81
N ARG A 219 -16.12 -14.20 -3.07
CA ARG A 219 -15.35 -14.77 -4.16
C ARG A 219 -14.00 -14.07 -4.31
N PHE A 220 -12.92 -14.86 -4.32
CA PHE A 220 -11.58 -14.39 -4.64
C PHE A 220 -11.30 -14.49 -6.14
N PHE A 221 -10.59 -13.49 -6.65
CA PHE A 221 -10.11 -13.41 -8.02
C PHE A 221 -8.59 -13.39 -8.03
N GLY A 222 -7.98 -14.22 -8.87
CA GLY A 222 -6.54 -14.22 -9.05
C GLY A 222 -6.07 -12.93 -9.73
N VAL A 223 -4.95 -12.40 -9.29
CA VAL A 223 -4.24 -11.28 -9.91
C VAL A 223 -2.80 -11.67 -10.16
N ALA A 224 -2.19 -11.10 -11.20
CA ALA A 224 -0.77 -11.30 -11.49
C ALA A 224 -0.18 -10.04 -12.13
N THR A 225 1.13 -9.85 -11.93
CA THR A 225 1.90 -8.79 -12.58
C THR A 225 3.17 -9.38 -13.19
N LEU A 226 3.45 -9.07 -14.44
CA LEU A 226 4.71 -9.33 -15.12
C LEU A 226 5.35 -7.98 -15.45
N LYS A 227 6.61 -7.78 -15.08
CA LYS A 227 7.36 -6.56 -15.32
C LYS A 227 8.67 -6.80 -16.03
N ALA A 228 9.04 -5.86 -16.90
CA ALA A 228 10.38 -5.72 -17.44
C ALA A 228 10.78 -4.25 -17.35
N ALA A 229 11.96 -3.98 -16.78
CA ALA A 229 12.43 -2.61 -16.54
C ALA A 229 13.93 -2.47 -16.77
N ALA A 230 14.36 -1.28 -17.13
CA ALA A 230 15.75 -0.89 -17.18
C ALA A 230 15.98 0.28 -16.22
N TYR A 231 17.05 0.19 -15.43
CA TYR A 231 17.40 1.16 -14.39
C TYR A 231 18.74 1.81 -14.67
N TRP A 232 18.82 3.10 -14.44
CA TRP A 232 20.05 3.84 -14.25
C TRP A 232 20.34 3.99 -12.76
N VAL A 233 21.60 3.72 -12.38
CA VAL A 233 22.07 3.71 -10.99
C VAL A 233 23.05 4.86 -10.78
N PRO A 234 22.59 6.10 -10.53
CA PRO A 234 23.47 7.26 -10.35
C PRO A 234 24.30 7.18 -9.07
N VAL A 235 23.76 6.58 -8.03
CA VAL A 235 24.40 6.41 -6.72
C VAL A 235 24.04 5.07 -6.09
N SER A 236 24.88 4.58 -5.18
CA SER A 236 24.71 3.24 -4.57
C SER A 236 23.43 3.03 -3.75
N ILE A 237 22.74 4.11 -3.37
CA ILE A 237 21.53 4.06 -2.54
C ILE A 237 20.26 4.36 -3.33
N PHE A 238 20.36 4.65 -4.64
CA PHE A 238 19.23 5.05 -5.46
C PHE A 238 19.39 4.60 -6.90
N ARG A 239 18.31 4.10 -7.48
CA ARG A 239 18.18 3.85 -8.92
C ARG A 239 16.86 4.39 -9.44
N ILE A 240 16.83 4.77 -10.70
CA ILE A 240 15.62 5.19 -11.38
C ILE A 240 15.51 4.45 -12.71
N GLY A 241 14.34 3.91 -12.99
CA GLY A 241 14.11 3.12 -14.18
C GLY A 241 12.87 3.50 -14.94
N GLY A 242 12.75 2.90 -16.11
CA GLY A 242 11.52 2.84 -16.90
C GLY A 242 11.19 1.40 -17.22
N GLY A 243 9.91 1.05 -17.20
CA GLY A 243 9.48 -0.32 -17.40
C GLY A 243 8.15 -0.45 -18.10
N VAL A 244 7.87 -1.69 -18.50
CA VAL A 244 6.59 -2.16 -19.00
C VAL A 244 6.00 -3.11 -17.97
N ASP A 245 4.75 -2.87 -17.61
CA ASP A 245 4.00 -3.64 -16.61
C ASP A 245 2.78 -4.27 -17.28
N ALA A 246 2.68 -5.59 -17.26
CA ALA A 246 1.52 -6.33 -17.72
C ALA A 246 0.76 -6.89 -16.50
N PHE A 247 -0.53 -6.55 -16.40
CA PHE A 247 -1.40 -6.95 -15.29
C PHE A 247 -2.47 -7.90 -15.77
N TYR A 248 -2.71 -8.94 -14.99
CA TYR A 248 -3.87 -9.81 -15.08
C TYR A 248 -4.76 -9.62 -13.86
N ASP A 249 -6.08 -9.49 -14.09
CA ASP A 249 -7.10 -9.39 -13.05
C ASP A 249 -8.33 -10.21 -13.46
N GLY A 250 -8.48 -11.37 -12.84
CA GLY A 250 -9.55 -12.32 -13.13
C GLY A 250 -10.96 -11.83 -12.83
N TYR A 251 -11.10 -10.75 -12.05
CA TYR A 251 -12.40 -10.14 -11.79
C TYR A 251 -13.08 -9.64 -13.09
N TYR A 252 -12.31 -9.08 -14.00
CA TYR A 252 -12.85 -8.47 -15.21
C TYR A 252 -13.41 -9.47 -16.23
N ALA A 253 -13.12 -10.77 -16.07
CA ALA A 253 -13.82 -11.81 -16.85
C ALA A 253 -15.31 -11.93 -16.47
N CYS A 254 -15.67 -11.57 -15.23
CA CYS A 254 -17.03 -11.72 -14.70
C CYS A 254 -17.90 -10.45 -14.84
N VAL A 255 -17.27 -9.29 -15.12
CA VAL A 255 -17.99 -7.99 -15.14
C VAL A 255 -19.03 -7.95 -16.25
N SER A 256 -18.70 -8.50 -17.41
CA SER A 256 -19.55 -8.46 -18.59
C SER A 256 -20.79 -9.38 -18.47
N ASP A 257 -20.69 -10.51 -17.78
CA ASP A 257 -21.83 -11.43 -17.62
C ASP A 257 -22.95 -10.79 -16.80
N LYS A 258 -22.61 -9.92 -15.85
CA LYS A 258 -23.57 -9.19 -15.04
C LYS A 258 -24.36 -8.14 -15.84
N TYR A 259 -23.71 -7.49 -16.80
CA TYR A 259 -24.35 -6.55 -17.71
C TYR A 259 -25.21 -7.26 -18.79
N ALA A 260 -24.74 -8.38 -19.27
CA ALA A 260 -25.46 -9.18 -20.28
C ALA A 260 -26.78 -9.78 -19.74
N SER A 261 -26.89 -9.94 -18.42
CA SER A 261 -28.10 -10.52 -17.79
C SER A 261 -29.24 -9.53 -17.56
N LEU A 262 -29.09 -8.26 -17.95
CA LEU A 262 -30.15 -7.27 -17.83
C LEU A 262 -30.98 -7.26 -19.13
N PRO A 263 -32.34 -7.28 -19.03
CA PRO A 263 -33.22 -7.34 -20.19
C PRO A 263 -33.00 -6.23 -21.22
N GLU A 264 -32.67 -5.02 -20.75
CA GLU A 264 -32.36 -3.86 -21.60
C GLU A 264 -31.02 -3.96 -22.32
N ASN A 265 -30.23 -4.98 -22.02
CA ASN A 265 -28.87 -5.15 -22.51
C ASN A 265 -28.70 -6.34 -23.47
N GLU A 266 -29.76 -6.84 -24.06
CA GLU A 266 -29.68 -7.86 -25.11
C GLU A 266 -28.98 -7.31 -26.34
N GLY A 267 -27.75 -7.68 -26.59
CA GLY A 267 -26.94 -7.27 -27.73
C GLY A 267 -25.45 -7.12 -27.41
N ALA A 268 -24.62 -6.77 -28.38
CA ALA A 268 -23.15 -6.84 -28.25
C ALA A 268 -22.48 -5.70 -27.47
N THR A 269 -23.08 -4.52 -27.39
CA THR A 269 -22.52 -3.35 -26.68
C THR A 269 -23.62 -2.51 -26.08
N VAL A 270 -23.37 -1.92 -24.91
CA VAL A 270 -24.22 -0.89 -24.30
C VAL A 270 -23.56 0.46 -24.51
N THR A 271 -24.28 1.41 -25.06
CA THR A 271 -23.84 2.80 -25.12
C THR A 271 -24.61 3.60 -24.09
N TYR A 272 -23.90 4.17 -23.12
CA TYR A 272 -24.46 4.97 -22.04
C TYR A 272 -23.71 6.30 -21.98
N PHE A 273 -24.42 7.43 -22.04
CA PHE A 273 -23.81 8.77 -22.13
C PHE A 273 -22.71 8.92 -23.20
N GLY A 274 -22.93 8.32 -24.39
CA GLY A 274 -21.98 8.36 -25.51
C GLY A 274 -20.73 7.49 -25.31
N LYS A 275 -20.68 6.66 -24.26
CA LYS A 275 -19.61 5.68 -24.06
C LYS A 275 -20.11 4.27 -24.31
N THR A 276 -19.29 3.51 -25.01
CA THR A 276 -19.58 2.11 -25.35
C THR A 276 -18.97 1.18 -24.28
N TYR A 277 -19.80 0.35 -23.70
CA TYR A 277 -19.38 -0.63 -22.69
C TYR A 277 -19.36 -2.04 -23.30
N LEU A 278 -18.38 -2.83 -22.87
CA LEU A 278 -18.28 -4.22 -23.30
C LEU A 278 -19.38 -5.04 -22.64
N LYS A 279 -20.17 -5.75 -23.44
CA LYS A 279 -21.26 -6.61 -22.97
C LYS A 279 -20.84 -8.06 -22.73
N LYS A 280 -19.72 -8.46 -23.29
CA LYS A 280 -19.36 -9.87 -23.36
C LYS A 280 -18.15 -10.14 -22.47
N SER A 281 -18.25 -11.22 -21.69
CA SER A 281 -17.10 -11.84 -21.06
C SER A 281 -16.03 -12.10 -22.12
N ASP A 282 -14.92 -11.41 -22.01
CA ASP A 282 -13.79 -11.56 -22.91
C ASP A 282 -12.52 -11.59 -22.07
N VAL A 283 -11.73 -12.64 -22.26
CA VAL A 283 -10.45 -12.83 -21.57
C VAL A 283 -9.53 -11.62 -21.71
N LYS A 284 -9.61 -10.87 -22.79
CA LYS A 284 -8.82 -9.63 -22.98
C LYS A 284 -9.11 -8.58 -21.92
N ASN A 285 -10.31 -8.56 -21.32
CA ASN A 285 -10.68 -7.62 -20.26
C ASN A 285 -9.88 -7.83 -18.99
N CYS A 286 -9.34 -9.05 -18.81
CA CYS A 286 -8.49 -9.37 -17.66
C CYS A 286 -7.09 -8.76 -17.76
N PHE A 287 -6.67 -8.29 -18.94
CA PHE A 287 -5.32 -7.81 -19.17
C PHE A 287 -5.26 -6.30 -19.32
N ARG A 288 -4.30 -5.70 -18.64
CA ARG A 288 -3.91 -4.30 -18.82
C ARG A 288 -2.41 -4.22 -19.00
N VAL A 289 -1.94 -3.29 -19.82
CA VAL A 289 -0.51 -3.03 -20.01
C VAL A 289 -0.24 -1.56 -19.77
N GLY A 290 0.80 -1.26 -19.02
CA GLY A 290 1.24 0.09 -18.74
C GLY A 290 2.73 0.28 -18.96
N ILE A 291 3.13 1.53 -19.00
CA ILE A 291 4.51 1.98 -18.93
C ILE A 291 4.70 2.77 -17.64
N SER A 292 5.83 2.59 -16.97
CA SER A 292 6.06 3.20 -15.66
C SER A 292 7.44 3.81 -15.51
N ILE A 293 7.52 4.84 -14.65
CA ILE A 293 8.76 5.37 -14.08
C ILE A 293 8.92 4.75 -12.70
N GLN A 294 10.12 4.28 -12.40
CA GLN A 294 10.38 3.41 -11.25
C GLN A 294 11.56 3.93 -10.42
N PRO A 295 11.39 4.99 -9.60
CA PRO A 295 12.38 5.38 -8.60
C PRO A 295 12.43 4.35 -7.47
N GLU A 296 13.64 3.91 -7.10
CA GLU A 296 13.87 2.92 -6.06
C GLU A 296 15.05 3.31 -5.16
N PHE A 297 14.88 3.08 -3.87
CA PHE A 297 15.89 3.24 -2.84
C PHE A 297 16.47 1.88 -2.44
N ILE A 298 17.80 1.82 -2.32
CA ILE A 298 18.54 0.59 -2.06
C ILE A 298 19.16 0.65 -0.67
N ILE A 299 18.79 -0.30 0.18
CA ILE A 299 19.22 -0.41 1.58
C ILE A 299 19.88 -1.77 1.76
N GLY A 300 21.12 -1.91 1.30
CA GLY A 300 21.79 -3.20 1.26
C GLY A 300 21.10 -4.17 0.32
N LYS A 301 20.60 -5.31 0.84
CA LYS A 301 19.84 -6.30 0.07
C LYS A 301 18.36 -5.95 -0.11
N LEU A 302 17.87 -4.91 0.58
CA LEU A 302 16.49 -4.45 0.50
C LEU A 302 16.41 -3.30 -0.51
N THR A 303 15.38 -3.31 -1.35
CA THR A 303 15.04 -2.23 -2.26
C THR A 303 13.59 -1.86 -2.07
N ALA A 304 13.30 -0.57 -1.89
CA ALA A 304 11.95 -0.04 -1.77
C ALA A 304 11.69 0.99 -2.87
N GLY A 305 10.56 0.90 -3.56
CA GLY A 305 10.22 1.80 -4.66
C GLY A 305 8.76 2.20 -4.70
N LEU A 306 8.53 3.34 -5.35
CA LEU A 306 7.21 3.80 -5.76
C LEU A 306 7.22 3.94 -7.29
N HIS A 307 6.60 3.01 -7.97
CA HIS A 307 6.45 3.05 -9.43
C HIS A 307 5.17 3.81 -9.79
N VAL A 308 5.26 4.69 -10.76
CA VAL A 308 4.12 5.46 -11.27
C VAL A 308 4.00 5.19 -12.76
N GLY A 309 2.85 4.68 -13.18
CA GLY A 309 2.65 4.25 -14.56
C GLY A 309 1.33 4.70 -15.16
N PHE A 310 1.26 4.56 -16.49
CA PHE A 310 0.10 4.89 -17.30
C PHE A 310 -0.27 3.71 -18.16
N TYR A 311 -1.58 3.40 -18.25
CA TYR A 311 -2.05 2.34 -19.10
C TYR A 311 -1.97 2.72 -20.58
N VAL A 312 -1.26 1.92 -21.35
CA VAL A 312 -1.23 1.99 -22.83
C VAL A 312 -2.24 1.03 -23.44
N PHE A 313 -2.59 -0.03 -22.72
CA PHE A 313 -3.69 -0.93 -23.07
C PHE A 313 -4.56 -1.16 -21.83
N ASP A 314 -5.84 -0.77 -21.92
CA ASP A 314 -6.83 -0.91 -20.85
C ASP A 314 -8.23 -1.07 -21.44
N PRO A 315 -8.66 -2.30 -21.70
CA PRO A 315 -9.97 -2.57 -22.28
C PRO A 315 -11.12 -2.23 -21.33
N VAL A 316 -10.85 -2.12 -20.02
CA VAL A 316 -11.87 -1.88 -18.99
C VAL A 316 -11.98 -0.42 -18.55
N LYS A 317 -11.13 0.47 -19.05
CA LYS A 317 -11.14 1.90 -18.68
C LYS A 317 -12.47 2.63 -18.86
N ASN A 318 -13.31 2.12 -19.76
CA ASN A 318 -14.62 2.69 -20.08
C ASN A 318 -15.77 1.88 -19.47
N LEU A 319 -15.48 0.80 -18.72
CA LEU A 319 -16.51 0.07 -18.01
C LEU A 319 -16.99 0.93 -16.84
N GLU A 320 -18.21 1.44 -16.92
CA GLU A 320 -18.88 2.05 -15.77
C GLU A 320 -19.69 0.98 -15.04
N PRO A 321 -19.68 1.00 -13.68
CA PRO A 321 -20.54 0.10 -12.95
C PRO A 321 -22.01 0.46 -13.22
N TYR A 322 -22.84 -0.54 -13.35
CA TYR A 322 -24.29 -0.41 -13.48
C TYR A 322 -24.90 0.46 -12.37
N ALA A 323 -24.37 0.37 -11.16
CA ALA A 323 -24.80 1.21 -10.04
C ALA A 323 -24.63 2.74 -10.26
N LYS A 324 -23.98 3.17 -11.35
CA LYS A 324 -23.86 4.57 -11.74
C LYS A 324 -24.91 5.06 -12.73
N ALA A 325 -25.84 4.24 -13.17
CA ALA A 325 -27.06 4.72 -13.78
C ALA A 325 -27.81 5.70 -12.85
N GLU A 326 -27.61 5.61 -11.53
CA GLU A 326 -28.14 6.51 -10.51
C GLU A 326 -27.36 7.83 -10.32
N THR A 327 -26.36 8.12 -11.13
CA THR A 327 -25.57 9.36 -11.00
C THR A 327 -26.10 10.52 -11.89
N ALA A 328 -27.28 10.40 -12.41
CA ALA A 328 -28.04 11.55 -12.83
C ALA A 328 -28.74 12.17 -11.61
N ASP A 329 -28.78 13.49 -11.55
CA ASP A 329 -29.64 14.17 -10.57
C ASP A 329 -31.12 13.81 -10.82
N GLN A 330 -32.03 14.21 -9.92
CA GLN A 330 -33.47 13.94 -10.03
C GLN A 330 -34.12 14.44 -11.36
N ASN A 331 -33.37 15.24 -12.15
CA ASN A 331 -33.78 15.80 -13.43
C ASN A 331 -33.10 15.07 -14.63
N GLY A 332 -32.42 13.96 -14.39
CA GLY A 332 -31.69 13.20 -15.42
C GLY A 332 -30.42 13.86 -15.93
N LYS A 333 -29.92 14.90 -15.27
CA LYS A 333 -28.69 15.58 -15.62
C LYS A 333 -27.50 14.84 -15.07
N PRO A 334 -26.51 14.45 -15.90
CA PRO A 334 -25.29 13.78 -15.42
C PRO A 334 -24.64 14.62 -14.32
N LEU A 335 -24.38 14.02 -13.17
CA LEU A 335 -23.54 14.66 -12.15
C LEU A 335 -22.18 14.97 -12.75
N LYS A 336 -21.69 16.20 -12.59
CA LYS A 336 -20.40 16.64 -13.12
C LYS A 336 -19.32 15.65 -12.71
N ARG A 337 -18.69 15.03 -13.69
CA ARG A 337 -17.50 14.20 -13.46
C ARG A 337 -16.33 15.12 -13.17
N ASP A 338 -15.60 14.78 -12.13
CA ASP A 338 -14.35 15.46 -11.84
C ASP A 338 -13.39 15.26 -13.03
N LEU A 339 -12.64 16.30 -13.38
CA LEU A 339 -11.70 16.29 -14.51
C LEU A 339 -10.62 15.21 -14.41
N PHE A 340 -10.36 14.74 -13.21
CA PHE A 340 -9.44 13.64 -12.91
C PHE A 340 -10.08 12.27 -13.01
N TYR A 341 -10.89 11.91 -13.99
CA TYR A 341 -11.38 10.55 -14.28
C TYR A 341 -12.88 10.30 -14.20
N GLY A 342 -13.68 11.29 -13.90
CA GLY A 342 -15.01 11.04 -13.41
C GLY A 342 -14.99 10.22 -12.13
N TYR A 343 -13.95 10.37 -11.36
CA TYR A 343 -13.69 9.65 -10.14
C TYR A 343 -14.24 10.46 -8.98
N ASP A 344 -15.29 9.97 -8.40
CA ASP A 344 -15.72 10.39 -7.10
C ASP A 344 -14.93 9.58 -6.08
N PHE A 345 -13.87 10.15 -5.52
CA PHE A 345 -13.08 9.49 -4.47
C PHE A 345 -13.91 9.13 -3.25
N SER A 346 -15.10 9.73 -3.08
CA SER A 346 -16.03 9.42 -2.00
C SER A 346 -16.90 8.20 -2.29
N LYS A 347 -17.05 7.84 -3.56
CA LYS A 347 -17.87 6.70 -4.00
C LYS A 347 -16.98 5.68 -4.68
N ALA A 348 -16.28 4.89 -3.87
CA ALA A 348 -15.36 3.85 -4.31
C ALA A 348 -16.01 2.87 -5.29
N SER A 349 -16.07 3.24 -6.56
CA SER A 349 -16.44 2.33 -7.62
C SER A 349 -15.19 1.65 -8.14
N ASN A 350 -15.13 0.34 -8.01
CA ASN A 350 -14.00 -0.46 -8.45
C ASN A 350 -13.82 -0.52 -9.97
N TYR A 351 -14.57 0.20 -10.74
CA TYR A 351 -14.63 0.09 -12.19
C TYR A 351 -13.96 1.23 -12.94
N GLN A 352 -13.62 2.32 -12.25
CA GLN A 352 -12.94 3.45 -12.86
C GLN A 352 -11.61 3.68 -12.18
N ASP A 353 -10.63 2.92 -12.61
CA ASP A 353 -9.29 2.99 -12.03
C ASP A 353 -8.47 4.14 -12.63
N GLY A 354 -9.04 4.89 -13.58
CA GLY A 354 -8.33 5.95 -14.27
C GLY A 354 -7.30 5.42 -15.26
N TRP A 355 -6.49 6.33 -15.81
CA TRP A 355 -5.47 6.04 -16.81
C TRP A 355 -4.07 5.84 -16.21
N CYS A 356 -3.91 6.09 -14.90
CA CYS A 356 -2.65 5.93 -14.20
C CYS A 356 -2.78 4.96 -13.01
N TYR A 357 -1.67 4.38 -12.62
CA TYR A 357 -1.54 3.50 -11.45
C TYR A 357 -0.25 3.80 -10.71
N MET A 358 -0.22 3.39 -9.46
CA MET A 358 0.99 3.37 -8.64
C MET A 358 1.22 1.96 -8.11
N GLN A 359 2.49 1.62 -7.89
CA GLN A 359 2.87 0.40 -7.19
C GLN A 359 3.96 0.73 -6.15
N PHE A 360 3.66 0.42 -4.90
CA PHE A 360 4.68 0.32 -3.87
C PHE A 360 5.30 -1.05 -3.97
N VAL A 361 6.61 -1.13 -4.08
CA VAL A 361 7.36 -2.38 -4.18
C VAL A 361 8.40 -2.47 -3.09
N LEU A 362 8.53 -3.68 -2.54
CA LEU A 362 9.58 -4.03 -1.61
C LEU A 362 10.24 -5.30 -2.12
N LYS A 363 11.54 -5.23 -2.42
CA LYS A 363 12.33 -6.32 -2.99
C LYS A 363 13.44 -6.70 -2.00
N TYR A 364 13.70 -7.99 -1.86
CA TYR A 364 14.82 -8.48 -1.06
C TYR A 364 15.64 -9.46 -1.89
N HIS A 365 16.92 -9.14 -2.12
CA HIS A 365 17.86 -10.00 -2.81
C HIS A 365 18.26 -11.17 -1.91
N VAL A 366 17.78 -12.36 -2.27
CA VAL A 366 18.10 -13.60 -1.57
C VAL A 366 19.53 -14.01 -1.87
N ILE A 367 19.85 -14.01 -3.15
CA ILE A 367 21.20 -14.19 -3.72
C ILE A 367 21.44 -13.11 -4.77
N ASP A 368 22.66 -13.02 -5.28
CA ASP A 368 22.98 -12.13 -6.39
C ASP A 368 22.04 -12.42 -7.56
N HIS A 369 21.49 -11.37 -8.17
CA HIS A 369 20.56 -11.43 -9.29
C HIS A 369 19.19 -12.07 -9.06
N LEU A 370 18.88 -12.60 -7.88
CA LEU A 370 17.55 -13.15 -7.57
C LEU A 370 16.95 -12.46 -6.36
N PHE A 371 15.76 -11.93 -6.51
CA PHE A 371 15.02 -11.29 -5.41
C PHE A 371 13.60 -11.84 -5.27
N VAL A 372 13.08 -11.75 -4.06
CA VAL A 372 11.65 -11.86 -3.77
C VAL A 372 11.07 -10.45 -3.74
N GLN A 373 9.82 -10.30 -4.18
CA GLN A 373 9.13 -9.02 -4.24
C GLN A 373 7.75 -9.11 -3.57
N LEU A 374 7.41 -8.05 -2.84
CA LEU A 374 6.05 -7.75 -2.40
C LEU A 374 5.62 -6.45 -3.08
N GLY A 375 4.43 -6.43 -3.64
CA GLY A 375 3.85 -5.28 -4.33
C GLY A 375 2.49 -4.89 -3.76
N LEU A 376 2.19 -3.60 -3.77
CA LEU A 376 0.85 -3.06 -3.53
C LEU A 376 0.51 -2.15 -4.72
N LYS A 377 -0.41 -2.57 -5.55
CA LYS A 377 -0.92 -1.76 -6.66
C LYS A 377 -2.07 -0.88 -6.19
N THR A 378 -2.04 0.38 -6.59
CA THR A 378 -3.04 1.37 -6.20
C THR A 378 -3.44 2.28 -7.37
N HIS A 379 -4.63 2.88 -7.25
CA HIS A 379 -5.06 4.01 -8.07
C HIS A 379 -5.28 5.20 -7.13
N GLY A 380 -4.27 6.08 -7.06
CA GLY A 380 -4.21 7.10 -6.03
C GLY A 380 -4.17 6.48 -4.63
N VAL A 381 -5.06 6.90 -3.76
CA VAL A 381 -5.15 6.42 -2.37
C VAL A 381 -5.87 5.07 -2.22
N ARG A 382 -6.36 4.51 -3.32
CA ARG A 382 -7.14 3.28 -3.28
C ARG A 382 -6.29 2.08 -3.68
N ALA A 383 -6.16 1.12 -2.77
CA ALA A 383 -5.55 -0.17 -3.05
C ALA A 383 -6.40 -0.98 -4.04
N GLU A 384 -5.74 -1.58 -5.04
CA GLU A 384 -6.35 -2.50 -5.97
C GLU A 384 -6.07 -3.95 -5.59
N PHE A 385 -4.80 -4.28 -5.35
CA PHE A 385 -4.40 -5.59 -4.84
C PHE A 385 -2.98 -5.57 -4.26
N ILE A 386 -2.69 -6.61 -3.45
CA ILE A 386 -1.34 -6.97 -3.02
C ILE A 386 -0.91 -8.20 -3.83
N ASP A 387 0.32 -8.20 -4.30
CA ASP A 387 0.95 -9.33 -4.97
C ASP A 387 2.33 -9.64 -4.39
N ALA A 388 2.76 -10.90 -4.53
CA ALA A 388 4.09 -11.35 -4.12
C ALA A 388 4.68 -12.28 -5.19
N GLY A 389 5.99 -12.29 -5.32
CA GLY A 389 6.65 -13.15 -6.30
C GLY A 389 8.15 -12.99 -6.31
N ILE A 390 8.74 -13.27 -7.46
CA ILE A 390 10.18 -13.31 -7.66
C ILE A 390 10.58 -12.49 -8.87
N GLY A 391 11.84 -12.09 -8.91
CA GLY A 391 12.44 -11.45 -10.07
C GLY A 391 13.94 -11.68 -10.14
N VAL A 392 14.48 -11.38 -11.31
CA VAL A 392 15.91 -11.42 -11.59
C VAL A 392 16.38 -10.09 -12.15
N ASP A 393 17.60 -9.69 -11.83
CA ASP A 393 18.27 -8.52 -12.40
C ASP A 393 19.64 -8.89 -12.99
N PHE A 394 20.10 -8.06 -13.96
CA PHE A 394 21.32 -8.29 -14.72
C PHE A 394 22.14 -7.02 -14.86
#